data_ca1b593d7e691007a573f2ab3b157983
#
_entry.id   ca1b593d7e691007a573f2ab3b157983
#
_cell.length_a   1.000
_cell.length_b   1.000
_cell.length_c   1.000
_cell.angle_alpha   90.00
_cell.angle_beta   90.00
_cell.angle_gamma   90.00
#
_symmetry.space_group_name_H-M   'P 1'
#
loop_
_entity.id
_entity.type
_entity.pdbx_description
1 polymer ?
#
loop_
_entity_poly.entity_id
_entity_poly.type
_entity_poly.pdbx_seq_one_letter_code
_entity_poly.pdbx_strand_id
1 'polypeptide(L)'
;MSDEPQTSGAIEPPELRLYREVIAELQQSGRTKRRSEIEEALAKCADPTFAALLANLLAHCCFGEQDYPEALRACRIWIELAPNDEIARNTLLSVLLRLKRFDDVVEEANAQLAARPTDERLHSALANALARLGRTEEARAAGNECLRLKDAAAGGRAKDLSGVEVPPLDVLDPARNLIAFSLFGDAPAYCDGAVRNAIAAKKVYPEWRCRFYVDESVPPRVLDRLLRDGAKVVRVGGLPAGRFGTFWRFLVADHQTADRYLVRDCDACVGPRERAAVDEWLTSNRHFHVMRDAPTHTEVMLAGMWGGVRGALPPLQQEIIDYCRQAPLSRTADQQFLRERVWPTVRQSVLVHDSEFELRDSRPFPTELASGEPRVGQAVSMAPIRWAASNG
;
A
#
# COMPACT_ATOMS: atom_id res chain seq x y z
N MET A 1 -6.56 -43.78 -46.38
CA MET A 1 -5.84 -42.52 -46.57
C MET A 1 -6.67 -41.49 -45.90
N SER A 2 -6.37 -41.17 -44.64
CA SER A 2 -7.04 -40.20 -43.81
C SER A 2 -6.21 -38.90 -43.83
N ASP A 3 -6.79 -37.89 -44.45
CA ASP A 3 -6.25 -36.52 -44.44
C ASP A 3 -6.43 -35.94 -43.05
N GLU A 4 -5.35 -35.83 -42.29
CA GLU A 4 -5.30 -34.97 -41.11
C GLU A 4 -5.20 -33.50 -41.58
N PRO A 5 -6.02 -32.55 -41.05
CA PRO A 5 -5.87 -31.16 -41.36
C PRO A 5 -4.60 -30.64 -40.71
N GLN A 6 -3.64 -30.22 -41.53
CA GLN A 6 -2.46 -29.45 -41.12
C GLN A 6 -2.97 -28.17 -40.47
N THR A 7 -2.84 -28.02 -39.14
CA THR A 7 -2.98 -26.76 -38.44
C THR A 7 -1.85 -25.85 -38.93
N SER A 8 -2.19 -24.89 -39.78
CA SER A 8 -1.28 -23.80 -40.16
C SER A 8 -0.95 -23.03 -38.87
N GLY A 9 0.27 -23.20 -38.36
CA GLY A 9 0.79 -22.38 -37.27
C GLY A 9 0.81 -20.92 -37.71
N ALA A 10 -0.20 -20.15 -37.31
CA ALA A 10 -0.20 -18.71 -37.51
C ALA A 10 1.04 -18.13 -36.82
N ILE A 11 1.91 -17.48 -37.61
CA ILE A 11 3.10 -16.81 -37.07
C ILE A 11 2.60 -15.71 -36.15
N GLU A 12 3.00 -15.77 -34.89
CA GLU A 12 2.63 -14.76 -33.90
C GLU A 12 3.10 -13.37 -34.35
N PRO A 13 2.22 -12.33 -34.32
CA PRO A 13 2.61 -10.97 -34.65
C PRO A 13 3.78 -10.49 -33.77
N PRO A 14 4.78 -9.79 -34.37
CA PRO A 14 5.95 -9.32 -33.63
C PRO A 14 5.59 -8.40 -32.46
N GLU A 15 4.52 -7.62 -32.58
CA GLU A 15 3.99 -6.73 -31.54
C GLU A 15 3.48 -7.52 -30.33
N LEU A 16 2.78 -8.62 -30.53
CA LEU A 16 2.28 -9.47 -29.48
C LEU A 16 3.42 -10.21 -28.75
N ARG A 17 4.42 -10.65 -29.52
CA ARG A 17 5.65 -11.24 -28.95
C ARG A 17 6.38 -10.23 -28.07
N LEU A 18 6.62 -9.01 -28.59
CA LEU A 18 7.24 -7.91 -27.83
C LEU A 18 6.44 -7.62 -26.54
N TYR A 19 5.12 -7.52 -26.65
CA TYR A 19 4.24 -7.28 -25.51
C TYR A 19 4.45 -8.35 -24.43
N ARG A 20 4.42 -9.63 -24.77
CA ARG A 20 4.58 -10.71 -23.79
C ARG A 20 5.96 -10.74 -23.15
N GLU A 21 7.01 -10.52 -23.93
CA GLU A 21 8.38 -10.47 -23.43
C GLU A 21 8.57 -9.32 -22.43
N VAL A 22 8.08 -8.13 -22.74
CA VAL A 22 8.17 -6.97 -21.85
C VAL A 22 7.33 -7.16 -20.58
N ILE A 23 6.14 -7.73 -20.69
CA ILE A 23 5.32 -8.05 -19.49
C ILE A 23 6.05 -9.05 -18.59
N ALA A 24 6.69 -10.08 -19.16
CA ALA A 24 7.47 -11.04 -18.39
C ALA A 24 8.66 -10.37 -17.67
N GLU A 25 9.38 -9.48 -18.33
CA GLU A 25 10.45 -8.69 -17.72
C GLU A 25 9.94 -7.82 -16.58
N LEU A 26 8.83 -7.11 -16.79
CA LEU A 26 8.19 -6.26 -15.76
C LEU A 26 7.72 -7.07 -14.55
N GLN A 27 7.16 -8.25 -14.78
CA GLN A 27 6.74 -9.15 -13.71
C GLN A 27 7.92 -9.69 -12.90
N GLN A 28 9.05 -9.94 -13.55
CA GLN A 28 10.24 -10.51 -12.93
C GLN A 28 11.08 -9.47 -12.18
N SER A 29 11.27 -8.29 -12.77
CA SER A 29 12.22 -7.27 -12.31
C SER A 29 11.59 -5.93 -11.92
N GLY A 30 10.32 -5.72 -12.26
CA GLY A 30 9.62 -4.45 -12.11
C GLY A 30 10.07 -3.35 -13.06
N ARG A 31 10.99 -3.66 -13.98
CA ARG A 31 11.58 -2.70 -14.95
C ARG A 31 11.86 -3.38 -16.28
N THR A 32 11.89 -2.59 -17.36
CA THR A 32 12.39 -3.01 -18.67
C THR A 32 13.32 -1.94 -19.23
N LYS A 33 14.25 -2.34 -20.08
CA LYS A 33 15.14 -1.43 -20.84
C LYS A 33 14.69 -1.28 -22.31
N ARG A 34 13.54 -1.84 -22.68
CA ARG A 34 13.06 -1.95 -24.06
C ARG A 34 12.17 -0.79 -24.51
N ARG A 35 12.19 0.35 -23.80
CA ARG A 35 11.35 1.51 -24.11
C ARG A 35 11.47 1.93 -25.58
N SER A 36 12.68 2.13 -26.09
CA SER A 36 12.92 2.55 -27.50
C SER A 36 12.38 1.54 -28.52
N GLU A 37 12.45 0.24 -28.20
CA GLU A 37 11.89 -0.81 -29.06
C GLU A 37 10.35 -0.77 -29.08
N ILE A 38 9.73 -0.47 -27.94
CA ILE A 38 8.27 -0.28 -27.84
C ILE A 38 7.84 0.96 -28.62
N GLU A 39 8.57 2.08 -28.52
CA GLU A 39 8.31 3.32 -29.24
C GLU A 39 8.41 3.09 -30.77
N GLU A 40 9.45 2.40 -31.23
CA GLU A 40 9.64 2.06 -32.64
C GLU A 40 8.54 1.12 -33.16
N ALA A 41 8.18 0.09 -32.38
CA ALA A 41 7.11 -0.83 -32.74
C ALA A 41 5.75 -0.12 -32.81
N LEU A 42 5.44 0.76 -31.84
CA LEU A 42 4.22 1.56 -31.83
C LEU A 42 4.13 2.46 -33.06
N ALA A 43 5.24 3.13 -33.44
CA ALA A 43 5.27 4.01 -34.61
C ALA A 43 5.04 3.28 -35.96
N LYS A 44 5.35 1.98 -36.01
CA LYS A 44 5.19 1.15 -37.21
C LYS A 44 3.94 0.29 -37.24
N CYS A 45 3.26 0.17 -36.08
CA CYS A 45 2.11 -0.72 -35.94
C CYS A 45 0.89 -0.17 -36.66
N ALA A 46 0.39 -0.92 -37.64
CA ALA A 46 -0.82 -0.56 -38.39
C ALA A 46 -2.11 -1.09 -37.78
N ASP A 47 -2.02 -2.13 -36.93
CA ASP A 47 -3.20 -2.71 -36.26
C ASP A 47 -3.52 -1.94 -34.98
N PRO A 48 -4.72 -1.33 -34.87
CA PRO A 48 -5.08 -0.51 -33.71
C PRO A 48 -5.11 -1.31 -32.39
N THR A 49 -5.40 -2.61 -32.44
CA THR A 49 -5.44 -3.46 -31.24
C THR A 49 -4.04 -3.65 -30.66
N PHE A 50 -3.07 -3.99 -31.54
CA PHE A 50 -1.68 -4.12 -31.11
C PHE A 50 -1.05 -2.77 -30.76
N ALA A 51 -1.40 -1.71 -31.48
CA ALA A 51 -0.97 -0.34 -31.14
C ALA A 51 -1.46 0.07 -29.75
N ALA A 52 -2.69 -0.27 -29.37
CA ALA A 52 -3.20 -0.03 -28.01
C ALA A 52 -2.42 -0.80 -26.93
N LEU A 53 -2.05 -2.06 -27.18
CA LEU A 53 -1.20 -2.84 -26.28
C LEU A 53 0.21 -2.24 -26.13
N LEU A 54 0.81 -1.78 -27.23
CA LEU A 54 2.12 -1.12 -27.19
C LEU A 54 2.06 0.23 -26.46
N ALA A 55 1.00 1.02 -26.67
CA ALA A 55 0.78 2.28 -25.98
C ALA A 55 0.57 2.07 -24.46
N ASN A 56 -0.13 0.99 -24.05
CA ASN A 56 -0.23 0.55 -22.67
C ASN A 56 1.16 0.28 -22.06
N LEU A 57 1.98 -0.54 -22.74
CA LEU A 57 3.34 -0.83 -22.29
C LEU A 57 4.17 0.44 -22.13
N LEU A 58 4.13 1.31 -23.15
CA LEU A 58 4.89 2.56 -23.12
C LEU A 58 4.46 3.44 -21.95
N ALA A 59 3.16 3.59 -21.71
CA ALA A 59 2.64 4.35 -20.58
C ALA A 59 3.17 3.83 -19.24
N HIS A 60 3.17 2.51 -19.05
CA HIS A 60 3.67 1.88 -17.81
C HIS A 60 5.19 1.98 -17.68
N CYS A 61 5.96 1.81 -18.75
CA CYS A 61 7.40 1.99 -18.74
C CYS A 61 7.80 3.42 -18.38
N CYS A 62 7.22 4.41 -19.07
CA CYS A 62 7.47 5.83 -18.78
C CYS A 62 7.05 6.21 -17.36
N PHE A 63 5.94 5.68 -16.87
CA PHE A 63 5.50 5.91 -15.48
C PHE A 63 6.52 5.33 -14.48
N GLY A 64 7.03 4.13 -14.72
CA GLY A 64 8.06 3.49 -13.90
C GLY A 64 9.40 4.24 -13.88
N GLU A 65 9.76 4.86 -15.00
CA GLU A 65 10.93 5.73 -15.16
C GLU A 65 10.72 7.15 -14.64
N GLN A 66 9.51 7.48 -14.16
CA GLN A 66 9.08 8.80 -13.71
C GLN A 66 9.06 9.87 -14.84
N ASP A 67 9.07 9.44 -16.11
CA ASP A 67 8.86 10.30 -17.26
C ASP A 67 7.35 10.51 -17.48
N TYR A 68 6.74 11.28 -16.58
CA TYR A 68 5.29 11.50 -16.59
C TYR A 68 4.77 12.27 -17.81
N PRO A 69 5.51 13.22 -18.39
CA PRO A 69 5.09 13.86 -19.65
C PRO A 69 4.95 12.85 -20.81
N GLU A 70 5.89 11.91 -20.94
CA GLU A 70 5.81 10.87 -21.97
C GLU A 70 4.72 9.85 -21.64
N ALA A 71 4.60 9.45 -20.38
CA ALA A 71 3.50 8.59 -19.94
C ALA A 71 2.12 9.19 -20.26
N LEU A 72 1.97 10.52 -20.15
CA LEU A 72 0.74 11.22 -20.54
C LEU A 72 0.46 11.11 -22.03
N ARG A 73 1.49 11.29 -22.89
CA ARG A 73 1.34 11.12 -24.34
C ARG A 73 0.91 9.67 -24.69
N ALA A 74 1.59 8.70 -24.11
CA ALA A 74 1.27 7.28 -24.33
C ALA A 74 -0.16 6.93 -23.86
N CYS A 75 -0.61 7.44 -22.72
CA CYS A 75 -1.98 7.26 -22.24
C CYS A 75 -3.01 7.85 -23.21
N ARG A 76 -2.75 9.02 -23.77
CA ARG A 76 -3.67 9.63 -24.76
C ARG A 76 -3.78 8.80 -26.03
N ILE A 77 -2.65 8.31 -26.57
CA ILE A 77 -2.65 7.39 -27.71
C ILE A 77 -3.45 6.14 -27.39
N TRP A 78 -3.22 5.56 -26.21
CA TRP A 78 -3.95 4.37 -25.75
C TRP A 78 -5.47 4.61 -25.70
N ILE A 79 -5.90 5.74 -25.13
CA ILE A 79 -7.33 6.10 -25.03
C ILE A 79 -7.93 6.38 -26.42
N GLU A 80 -7.20 7.01 -27.35
CA GLU A 80 -7.65 7.21 -28.72
C GLU A 80 -7.89 5.88 -29.45
N LEU A 81 -7.00 4.90 -29.23
CA LEU A 81 -7.10 3.56 -29.84
C LEU A 81 -8.13 2.66 -29.14
N ALA A 82 -8.33 2.83 -27.85
CA ALA A 82 -9.24 2.05 -27.01
C ALA A 82 -10.05 2.97 -26.08
N PRO A 83 -11.06 3.71 -26.57
CA PRO A 83 -11.77 4.73 -25.79
C PRO A 83 -12.50 4.22 -24.56
N ASN A 84 -12.90 2.94 -24.55
CA ASN A 84 -13.63 2.30 -23.47
C ASN A 84 -12.72 1.51 -22.51
N ASP A 85 -11.39 1.58 -22.69
CA ASP A 85 -10.46 0.90 -21.81
C ASP A 85 -10.36 1.63 -20.46
N GLU A 86 -10.92 1.02 -19.42
CA GLU A 86 -10.91 1.57 -18.07
C GLU A 86 -9.50 1.65 -17.46
N ILE A 87 -8.61 0.72 -17.85
CA ILE A 87 -7.23 0.71 -17.35
C ILE A 87 -6.48 1.93 -17.90
N ALA A 88 -6.68 2.25 -19.19
CA ALA A 88 -6.10 3.43 -19.83
C ALA A 88 -6.49 4.71 -19.10
N ARG A 89 -7.79 4.87 -18.81
CA ARG A 89 -8.32 6.06 -18.12
C ARG A 89 -7.86 6.15 -16.67
N ASN A 90 -7.79 5.03 -15.94
CA ASN A 90 -7.28 5.01 -14.57
C ASN A 90 -5.77 5.29 -14.53
N THR A 91 -5.01 4.84 -15.55
CA THR A 91 -3.59 5.15 -15.70
C THR A 91 -3.40 6.64 -15.98
N LEU A 92 -4.23 7.24 -16.85
CA LEU A 92 -4.24 8.67 -17.12
C LEU A 92 -4.40 9.49 -15.82
N LEU A 93 -5.39 9.16 -14.97
CA LEU A 93 -5.58 9.84 -13.68
C LEU A 93 -4.34 9.75 -12.80
N SER A 94 -3.70 8.58 -12.75
CA SER A 94 -2.47 8.38 -11.99
C SER A 94 -1.32 9.26 -12.52
N VAL A 95 -1.17 9.38 -13.84
CA VAL A 95 -0.17 10.24 -14.50
C VAL A 95 -0.46 11.72 -14.21
N LEU A 96 -1.71 12.16 -14.36
CA LEU A 96 -2.12 13.54 -14.10
C LEU A 96 -1.86 13.95 -12.64
N LEU A 97 -2.12 13.06 -11.68
CA LEU A 97 -1.78 13.29 -10.26
C LEU A 97 -0.27 13.48 -10.05
N ARG A 98 0.57 12.69 -10.73
CA ARG A 98 2.04 12.83 -10.67
C ARG A 98 2.54 14.15 -11.31
N LEU A 99 1.89 14.57 -12.38
CA LEU A 99 2.14 15.86 -13.03
C LEU A 99 1.55 17.06 -12.25
N LYS A 100 0.83 16.80 -11.15
CA LYS A 100 0.13 17.83 -10.35
C LYS A 100 -0.92 18.60 -11.17
N ARG A 101 -1.48 18.01 -12.20
CA ARG A 101 -2.54 18.57 -13.03
C ARG A 101 -3.91 18.28 -12.40
N PHE A 102 -4.15 18.84 -11.22
CA PHE A 102 -5.28 18.48 -10.38
C PHE A 102 -6.64 18.85 -10.98
N ASP A 103 -6.72 19.98 -11.69
CA ASP A 103 -7.96 20.36 -12.38
C ASP A 103 -8.34 19.35 -13.46
N ASP A 104 -7.37 18.84 -14.23
CA ASP A 104 -7.62 17.81 -15.24
C ASP A 104 -8.04 16.48 -14.59
N VAL A 105 -7.51 16.14 -13.41
CA VAL A 105 -7.96 14.98 -12.66
C VAL A 105 -9.42 15.12 -12.26
N VAL A 106 -9.83 16.30 -11.77
CA VAL A 106 -11.22 16.56 -11.39
C VAL A 106 -12.16 16.45 -12.59
N GLU A 107 -11.77 17.03 -13.72
CA GLU A 107 -12.57 16.98 -14.96
C GLU A 107 -12.72 15.52 -15.45
N GLU A 108 -11.60 14.81 -15.61
CA GLU A 108 -11.59 13.42 -16.10
C GLU A 108 -12.31 12.46 -15.15
N ALA A 109 -12.10 12.59 -13.82
CA ALA A 109 -12.77 11.74 -12.85
C ALA A 109 -14.27 11.97 -12.85
N ASN A 110 -14.76 13.21 -12.90
CA ASN A 110 -16.17 13.52 -12.96
C ASN A 110 -16.84 13.00 -14.26
N ALA A 111 -16.14 13.14 -15.40
CA ALA A 111 -16.64 12.61 -16.67
C ALA A 111 -16.80 11.07 -16.62
N GLN A 112 -15.86 10.38 -15.98
CA GLN A 112 -15.97 8.94 -15.81
C GLN A 112 -17.02 8.51 -14.78
N LEU A 113 -17.18 9.27 -13.68
CA LEU A 113 -18.19 9.01 -12.64
C LEU A 113 -19.60 9.12 -13.17
N ALA A 114 -19.87 9.90 -14.21
CA ALA A 114 -21.18 9.96 -14.88
C ALA A 114 -21.62 8.58 -15.43
N ALA A 115 -20.67 7.76 -15.89
CA ALA A 115 -20.93 6.40 -16.38
C ALA A 115 -20.70 5.32 -15.31
N ARG A 116 -19.84 5.57 -14.35
CA ARG A 116 -19.40 4.61 -13.31
C ARG A 116 -19.45 5.23 -11.90
N PRO A 117 -20.65 5.56 -11.39
CA PRO A 117 -20.80 6.32 -10.13
C PRO A 117 -20.28 5.57 -8.89
N THR A 118 -20.10 4.25 -8.97
CA THR A 118 -19.64 3.41 -7.86
C THR A 118 -18.18 2.96 -7.99
N ASP A 119 -17.39 3.58 -8.88
CA ASP A 119 -15.96 3.26 -9.00
C ASP A 119 -15.18 3.99 -7.90
N GLU A 120 -14.75 3.23 -6.89
CA GLU A 120 -14.04 3.76 -5.73
C GLU A 120 -12.67 4.37 -6.09
N ARG A 121 -12.07 3.99 -7.22
CA ARG A 121 -10.79 4.54 -7.69
C ARG A 121 -10.95 5.98 -8.17
N LEU A 122 -12.05 6.26 -8.87
CA LEU A 122 -12.38 7.60 -9.34
C LEU A 122 -12.63 8.54 -8.16
N HIS A 123 -13.41 8.09 -7.18
CA HIS A 123 -13.64 8.85 -5.94
C HIS A 123 -12.33 9.09 -5.16
N SER A 124 -11.44 8.12 -5.12
CA SER A 124 -10.10 8.28 -4.50
C SER A 124 -9.25 9.32 -5.23
N ALA A 125 -9.18 9.27 -6.57
CA ALA A 125 -8.45 10.23 -7.37
C ALA A 125 -9.03 11.65 -7.22
N LEU A 126 -10.36 11.76 -7.23
CA LEU A 126 -11.09 13.01 -7.04
C LEU A 126 -10.81 13.61 -5.66
N ALA A 127 -10.89 12.84 -4.58
CA ALA A 127 -10.60 13.30 -3.23
C ALA A 127 -9.17 13.87 -3.12
N ASN A 128 -8.19 13.16 -3.69
CA ASN A 128 -6.80 13.60 -3.71
C ASN A 128 -6.63 14.92 -4.46
N ALA A 129 -7.17 15.05 -5.67
CA ALA A 129 -7.02 16.23 -6.49
C ALA A 129 -7.71 17.45 -5.86
N LEU A 130 -8.95 17.28 -5.37
CA LEU A 130 -9.71 18.34 -4.71
C LEU A 130 -9.02 18.85 -3.45
N ALA A 131 -8.45 17.95 -2.64
CA ALA A 131 -7.67 18.34 -1.46
C ALA A 131 -6.44 19.19 -1.83
N ARG A 132 -5.76 18.84 -2.93
CA ARG A 132 -4.60 19.60 -3.44
C ARG A 132 -4.99 20.97 -4.01
N LEU A 133 -6.22 21.13 -4.47
CA LEU A 133 -6.80 22.40 -4.91
C LEU A 133 -7.38 23.24 -3.75
N GLY A 134 -7.36 22.73 -2.51
CA GLY A 134 -7.96 23.39 -1.35
C GLY A 134 -9.49 23.32 -1.30
N ARG A 135 -10.12 22.49 -2.14
CA ARG A 135 -11.58 22.25 -2.19
C ARG A 135 -11.96 21.21 -1.13
N THR A 136 -11.79 21.57 0.15
CA THR A 136 -11.80 20.63 1.29
C THR A 136 -13.12 19.87 1.43
N GLU A 137 -14.26 20.54 1.34
CA GLU A 137 -15.58 19.89 1.53
C GLU A 137 -15.89 18.89 0.40
N GLU A 138 -15.53 19.24 -0.83
CA GLU A 138 -15.70 18.36 -1.97
C GLU A 138 -14.74 17.15 -1.89
N ALA A 139 -13.51 17.38 -1.44
CA ALA A 139 -12.54 16.33 -1.19
C ALA A 139 -13.05 15.34 -0.12
N ARG A 140 -13.63 15.88 0.96
CA ARG A 140 -14.24 15.09 2.04
C ARG A 140 -15.41 14.24 1.52
N ALA A 141 -16.31 14.84 0.74
CA ALA A 141 -17.44 14.13 0.15
C ALA A 141 -16.98 12.98 -0.75
N ALA A 142 -16.00 13.23 -1.64
CA ALA A 142 -15.45 12.20 -2.51
C ALA A 142 -14.75 11.08 -1.73
N GLY A 143 -13.96 11.42 -0.70
CA GLY A 143 -13.28 10.45 0.14
C GLY A 143 -14.23 9.61 0.99
N ASN A 144 -15.28 10.21 1.54
CA ASN A 144 -16.34 9.47 2.26
C ASN A 144 -17.03 8.47 1.36
N GLU A 145 -17.37 8.85 0.13
CA GLU A 145 -17.99 7.94 -0.84
C GLU A 145 -17.03 6.81 -1.24
N CYS A 146 -15.74 7.12 -1.47
CA CYS A 146 -14.72 6.12 -1.71
C CYS A 146 -14.67 5.06 -0.60
N LEU A 147 -14.59 5.51 0.66
CA LEU A 147 -14.52 4.64 1.83
C LEU A 147 -15.80 3.82 2.00
N ARG A 148 -16.97 4.43 1.79
CA ARG A 148 -18.26 3.76 1.84
C ARG A 148 -18.36 2.63 0.80
N LEU A 149 -17.93 2.90 -0.43
CA LEU A 149 -17.92 1.90 -1.51
C LEU A 149 -16.95 0.75 -1.19
N LYS A 150 -15.75 1.05 -0.70
CA LYS A 150 -14.77 0.04 -0.30
C LYS A 150 -15.26 -0.80 0.89
N ASP A 151 -15.90 -0.19 1.89
CA ASP A 151 -16.48 -0.92 3.02
C ASP A 151 -17.63 -1.83 2.58
N ALA A 152 -18.49 -1.35 1.68
CA ALA A 152 -19.60 -2.14 1.13
C ALA A 152 -19.10 -3.31 0.27
N ALA A 153 -18.05 -3.09 -0.53
CA ALA A 153 -17.45 -4.12 -1.38
C ALA A 153 -16.60 -5.13 -0.60
N ALA A 154 -16.19 -4.80 0.62
CA ALA A 154 -15.37 -5.68 1.44
C ALA A 154 -16.18 -6.91 1.86
N GLY A 155 -16.08 -7.95 1.03
CA GLY A 155 -16.62 -9.29 1.25
C GLY A 155 -15.66 -10.12 2.12
N GLY A 156 -15.94 -11.41 2.21
CA GLY A 156 -15.08 -12.36 2.91
C GLY A 156 -15.65 -12.85 4.23
N ARG A 157 -15.00 -13.88 4.77
CA ARG A 157 -15.40 -14.51 6.02
C ARG A 157 -14.88 -13.69 7.20
N ALA A 158 -15.77 -13.15 8.00
CA ALA A 158 -15.43 -12.54 9.28
C ALA A 158 -15.22 -13.63 10.34
N LYS A 159 -14.20 -13.45 11.20
CA LYS A 159 -14.04 -14.25 12.41
C LYS A 159 -15.03 -13.78 13.45
N ASP A 160 -15.63 -14.71 14.17
CA ASP A 160 -16.44 -14.41 15.37
C ASP A 160 -15.51 -13.91 16.48
N LEU A 161 -15.84 -12.76 17.05
CA LEU A 161 -15.12 -12.13 18.15
C LEU A 161 -15.73 -12.45 19.52
N SER A 162 -16.82 -13.21 19.58
CA SER A 162 -17.40 -13.65 20.84
C SER A 162 -16.38 -14.50 21.61
N GLY A 163 -16.11 -14.12 22.87
CA GLY A 163 -15.11 -14.80 23.71
C GLY A 163 -13.64 -14.41 23.43
N VAL A 164 -13.36 -13.48 22.50
CA VAL A 164 -12.04 -12.88 22.38
C VAL A 164 -11.93 -11.73 23.37
N GLU A 165 -11.04 -11.88 24.35
CA GLU A 165 -10.81 -10.84 25.34
C GLU A 165 -10.02 -9.66 24.76
N VAL A 166 -10.31 -8.45 25.27
CA VAL A 166 -9.50 -7.25 25.02
C VAL A 166 -8.60 -7.03 26.24
N PRO A 167 -7.36 -7.57 26.24
CA PRO A 167 -6.49 -7.49 27.40
C PRO A 167 -6.08 -6.03 27.67
N PRO A 168 -5.84 -5.65 28.95
CA PRO A 168 -5.22 -4.38 29.27
C PRO A 168 -3.80 -4.32 28.67
N LEU A 169 -3.26 -3.10 28.56
CA LEU A 169 -1.84 -2.93 28.21
C LEU A 169 -0.96 -3.49 29.34
N ASP A 170 -0.07 -4.40 29.04
CA ASP A 170 0.94 -4.84 29.99
C ASP A 170 2.09 -3.81 30.03
N VAL A 171 2.10 -2.99 31.07
CA VAL A 171 3.12 -1.94 31.24
C VAL A 171 4.44 -2.47 31.81
N LEU A 172 4.47 -3.71 32.29
CA LEU A 172 5.64 -4.32 32.93
C LEU A 172 6.44 -5.19 31.98
N ASP A 173 5.79 -5.77 30.96
CA ASP A 173 6.46 -6.59 29.95
C ASP A 173 6.22 -6.05 28.52
N PRO A 174 7.15 -5.21 28.00
CA PRO A 174 7.04 -4.69 26.65
C PRO A 174 7.03 -5.78 25.54
N ALA A 175 7.42 -7.03 25.86
CA ALA A 175 7.37 -8.13 24.91
C ALA A 175 5.91 -8.61 24.63
N ARG A 176 4.97 -8.21 25.45
CA ARG A 176 3.54 -8.48 25.26
C ARG A 176 2.84 -7.44 24.38
N ASN A 177 3.50 -6.30 24.11
CA ASN A 177 2.98 -5.24 23.27
C ASN A 177 3.97 -4.97 22.13
N LEU A 178 3.61 -5.32 20.92
CA LEU A 178 4.54 -5.29 19.78
C LEU A 178 4.20 -4.21 18.75
N ILE A 179 5.22 -3.51 18.25
CA ILE A 179 5.11 -2.67 17.05
C ILE A 179 5.84 -3.38 15.92
N ALA A 180 5.11 -3.80 14.91
CA ALA A 180 5.61 -4.63 13.82
C ALA A 180 5.92 -3.83 12.57
N PHE A 181 7.06 -4.13 11.98
CA PHE A 181 7.57 -3.52 10.76
C PHE A 181 8.04 -4.60 9.79
N SER A 182 7.88 -4.36 8.48
CA SER A 182 8.60 -5.10 7.43
C SER A 182 9.82 -4.30 7.02
N LEU A 183 10.99 -4.94 6.91
CA LEU A 183 12.21 -4.31 6.39
C LEU A 183 12.93 -5.26 5.44
N PHE A 184 13.14 -4.86 4.21
CA PHE A 184 13.87 -5.58 3.18
C PHE A 184 14.56 -4.62 2.22
N GLY A 185 15.59 -5.10 1.54
CA GLY A 185 16.45 -4.27 0.71
C GLY A 185 17.37 -3.34 1.53
N ASP A 186 18.08 -2.49 0.83
CA ASP A 186 19.10 -1.60 1.38
C ASP A 186 18.76 -0.11 1.22
N ALA A 187 17.57 0.19 0.74
CA ALA A 187 17.14 1.56 0.46
C ALA A 187 17.19 2.43 1.72
N PRO A 188 17.94 3.57 1.70
CA PRO A 188 18.17 4.39 2.89
C PRO A 188 16.90 4.86 3.58
N ALA A 189 15.85 5.20 2.83
CA ALA A 189 14.59 5.67 3.39
C ALA A 189 13.98 4.66 4.38
N TYR A 190 14.02 3.37 4.05
CA TYR A 190 13.48 2.30 4.91
C TYR A 190 14.46 1.88 5.98
N CYS A 191 15.76 1.74 5.66
CA CYS A 191 16.77 1.36 6.64
C CYS A 191 16.97 2.41 7.73
N ASP A 192 17.09 3.68 7.37
CA ASP A 192 17.19 4.79 8.31
C ASP A 192 15.89 4.99 9.08
N GLY A 193 14.74 4.85 8.40
CA GLY A 193 13.44 4.94 9.03
C GLY A 193 13.20 3.84 10.08
N ALA A 194 13.61 2.60 9.81
CA ALA A 194 13.55 1.50 10.78
C ALA A 194 14.34 1.83 12.06
N VAL A 195 15.58 2.33 11.93
CA VAL A 195 16.39 2.73 13.07
C VAL A 195 15.77 3.90 13.83
N ARG A 196 15.23 4.91 13.13
CA ARG A 196 14.52 6.03 13.75
C ARG A 196 13.31 5.57 14.53
N ASN A 197 12.52 4.65 13.99
CA ASN A 197 11.39 4.06 14.68
C ASN A 197 11.81 3.32 15.95
N ALA A 198 12.88 2.54 15.91
CA ALA A 198 13.39 1.85 17.09
C ALA A 198 13.85 2.84 18.19
N ILE A 199 14.45 3.98 17.80
CA ILE A 199 14.86 5.03 18.74
C ILE A 199 13.64 5.81 19.27
N ALA A 200 12.73 6.24 18.38
CA ALA A 200 11.56 7.02 18.76
C ALA A 200 10.61 6.24 19.67
N ALA A 201 10.43 4.94 19.41
CA ALA A 201 9.55 4.08 20.20
C ALA A 201 9.99 4.00 21.68
N LYS A 202 11.27 4.11 22.00
CA LYS A 202 11.73 4.15 23.40
C LYS A 202 11.12 5.32 24.20
N LYS A 203 10.79 6.43 23.51
CA LYS A 203 10.21 7.62 24.14
C LYS A 203 8.69 7.68 24.01
N VAL A 204 8.19 7.31 22.82
CA VAL A 204 6.77 7.42 22.48
C VAL A 204 5.98 6.22 23.00
N TYR A 205 6.60 5.05 22.99
CA TYR A 205 5.98 3.76 23.32
C TYR A 205 6.88 2.94 24.26
N PRO A 206 7.24 3.44 25.48
CA PRO A 206 8.16 2.74 26.38
C PRO A 206 7.65 1.35 26.81
N GLU A 207 6.34 1.12 26.81
CA GLU A 207 5.69 -0.14 27.15
C GLU A 207 5.60 -1.12 25.97
N TRP A 208 6.15 -0.77 24.82
CA TRP A 208 6.10 -1.55 23.60
C TRP A 208 7.48 -1.92 23.11
N ARG A 209 7.60 -3.05 22.41
CA ARG A 209 8.82 -3.49 21.75
C ARG A 209 8.67 -3.47 20.24
N CYS A 210 9.57 -2.80 19.54
CA CYS A 210 9.67 -2.90 18.08
C CYS A 210 10.09 -4.30 17.65
N ARG A 211 9.42 -4.82 16.61
CA ARG A 211 9.68 -6.12 15.98
C ARG A 211 9.82 -5.94 14.49
N PHE A 212 11.01 -6.19 13.95
CA PHE A 212 11.31 -6.07 12.53
C PHE A 212 11.35 -7.46 11.90
N TYR A 213 10.49 -7.68 10.91
CA TYR A 213 10.53 -8.85 10.04
C TYR A 213 11.44 -8.54 8.86
N VAL A 214 12.50 -9.34 8.67
CA VAL A 214 13.60 -9.05 7.73
C VAL A 214 13.99 -10.28 6.93
N ASP A 215 14.71 -10.06 5.81
CA ASP A 215 15.45 -11.09 5.08
C ASP A 215 16.95 -10.77 5.03
N GLU A 216 17.68 -11.50 4.20
CA GLU A 216 19.13 -11.35 4.00
C GLU A 216 19.53 -10.09 3.22
N SER A 217 18.59 -9.43 2.55
CA SER A 217 18.86 -8.21 1.77
C SER A 217 19.11 -6.97 2.63
N VAL A 218 18.77 -7.02 3.93
CA VAL A 218 18.98 -5.91 4.86
C VAL A 218 20.44 -5.87 5.30
N PRO A 219 21.14 -4.72 5.17
CA PRO A 219 22.54 -4.61 5.55
C PRO A 219 22.79 -4.98 7.03
N PRO A 220 23.85 -5.79 7.35
CA PRO A 220 24.15 -6.22 8.72
C PRO A 220 24.27 -5.07 9.72
N ARG A 221 24.86 -3.94 9.33
CA ARG A 221 24.96 -2.74 10.17
C ARG A 221 23.61 -2.20 10.65
N VAL A 222 22.58 -2.34 9.83
CA VAL A 222 21.20 -1.93 10.19
C VAL A 222 20.64 -2.88 11.24
N LEU A 223 20.78 -4.19 11.03
CA LEU A 223 20.32 -5.22 11.97
C LEU A 223 21.01 -5.06 13.35
N ASP A 224 22.32 -4.87 13.35
CA ASP A 224 23.09 -4.65 14.59
C ASP A 224 22.62 -3.39 15.32
N ARG A 225 22.28 -2.35 14.58
CA ARG A 225 21.79 -1.12 15.18
C ARG A 225 20.39 -1.32 15.78
N LEU A 226 19.49 -2.00 15.09
CA LEU A 226 18.14 -2.32 15.61
C LEU A 226 18.23 -3.14 16.90
N LEU A 227 19.11 -4.16 16.94
CA LEU A 227 19.33 -4.99 18.12
C LEU A 227 19.89 -4.16 19.31
N ARG A 228 20.88 -3.31 19.07
CA ARG A 228 21.42 -2.39 20.10
C ARG A 228 20.37 -1.41 20.61
N ASP A 229 19.43 -1.01 19.77
CA ASP A 229 18.32 -0.14 20.16
C ASP A 229 17.17 -0.90 20.83
N GLY A 230 17.33 -2.20 21.12
CA GLY A 230 16.38 -3.01 21.90
C GLY A 230 15.24 -3.60 21.08
N ALA A 231 15.28 -3.46 19.76
CA ALA A 231 14.29 -4.07 18.89
C ALA A 231 14.52 -5.59 18.76
N LYS A 232 13.46 -6.32 18.44
CA LYS A 232 13.53 -7.72 18.04
C LYS A 232 13.63 -7.82 16.53
N VAL A 233 14.65 -8.47 16.03
CA VAL A 233 14.80 -8.80 14.60
C VAL A 233 14.41 -10.25 14.39
N VAL A 234 13.55 -10.50 13.39
CA VAL A 234 13.02 -11.82 13.02
C VAL A 234 13.26 -12.06 11.55
N ARG A 235 14.07 -13.05 11.22
CA ARG A 235 14.26 -13.47 9.83
C ARG A 235 13.05 -14.25 9.35
N VAL A 236 12.51 -13.85 8.20
CA VAL A 236 11.36 -14.50 7.59
C VAL A 236 11.87 -15.50 6.54
N GLY A 237 11.73 -16.79 6.83
CA GLY A 237 12.05 -17.88 5.89
C GLY A 237 10.84 -18.28 5.06
N GLY A 238 11.06 -18.71 3.80
CA GLY A 238 10.02 -19.28 2.94
C GLY A 238 9.03 -18.27 2.33
N LEU A 239 9.14 -16.99 2.63
CA LEU A 239 8.29 -15.91 2.09
C LEU A 239 9.19 -14.80 1.51
N PRO A 240 9.66 -14.93 0.25
CA PRO A 240 10.62 -13.99 -0.35
C PRO A 240 10.08 -12.55 -0.45
N ALA A 241 10.93 -11.56 -0.18
CA ALA A 241 10.58 -10.14 -0.10
C ALA A 241 9.85 -9.60 -1.33
N GLY A 242 10.31 -9.98 -2.53
CA GLY A 242 9.71 -9.50 -3.78
C GLY A 242 8.21 -9.78 -3.92
N ARG A 243 7.68 -10.76 -3.18
CA ARG A 243 6.27 -11.13 -3.21
C ARG A 243 5.55 -10.88 -1.88
N PHE A 244 6.24 -11.05 -0.76
CA PHE A 244 5.63 -11.06 0.56
C PHE A 244 6.15 -9.95 1.48
N GLY A 245 7.18 -9.22 1.09
CA GLY A 245 7.89 -8.29 1.96
C GLY A 245 6.99 -7.29 2.68
N THR A 246 6.05 -6.67 1.97
CA THR A 246 5.11 -5.70 2.57
C THR A 246 4.11 -6.35 3.53
N PHE A 247 3.90 -7.66 3.44
CA PHE A 247 2.96 -8.41 4.29
C PHE A 247 3.58 -8.92 5.60
N TRP A 248 4.90 -9.04 5.69
CA TRP A 248 5.55 -9.67 6.85
C TRP A 248 5.16 -9.05 8.19
N ARG A 249 4.96 -7.72 8.23
CA ARG A 249 4.52 -7.04 9.46
C ARG A 249 3.17 -7.54 9.97
N PHE A 250 2.33 -8.10 9.11
CA PHE A 250 1.03 -8.65 9.51
C PHE A 250 1.15 -9.97 10.28
N LEU A 251 2.29 -10.68 10.16
CA LEU A 251 2.56 -11.91 10.91
C LEU A 251 2.59 -11.68 12.43
N VAL A 252 2.64 -10.44 12.88
CA VAL A 252 2.53 -10.12 14.30
C VAL A 252 1.18 -10.51 14.88
N ALA A 253 0.11 -10.56 14.09
CA ALA A 253 -1.21 -11.00 14.52
C ALA A 253 -1.24 -12.49 14.92
N ASP A 254 -0.30 -13.29 14.39
CA ASP A 254 -0.13 -14.71 14.69
C ASP A 254 0.79 -14.97 15.90
N HIS A 255 1.29 -13.89 16.54
CA HIS A 255 2.21 -14.03 17.67
C HIS A 255 1.52 -14.60 18.90
N GLN A 256 2.11 -15.67 19.48
CA GLN A 256 1.45 -16.48 20.50
C GLN A 256 1.37 -15.81 21.89
N THR A 257 2.27 -14.89 22.19
CA THR A 257 2.39 -14.29 23.53
C THR A 257 2.16 -12.78 23.58
N ALA A 258 2.14 -12.09 22.43
CA ALA A 258 1.83 -10.67 22.41
C ALA A 258 0.33 -10.45 22.61
N ASP A 259 -0.06 -9.66 23.59
CA ASP A 259 -1.47 -9.36 23.85
C ASP A 259 -2.01 -8.30 22.92
N ARG A 260 -1.17 -7.32 22.58
CA ARG A 260 -1.50 -6.23 21.67
C ARG A 260 -0.41 -6.03 20.64
N TYR A 261 -0.81 -5.59 19.46
CA TYR A 261 0.13 -5.26 18.42
C TYR A 261 -0.29 -4.03 17.61
N LEU A 262 0.70 -3.31 17.12
CA LEU A 262 0.59 -2.23 16.14
C LEU A 262 1.34 -2.62 14.89
N VAL A 263 0.86 -2.20 13.74
CA VAL A 263 1.49 -2.43 12.44
C VAL A 263 1.85 -1.09 11.83
N ARG A 264 3.14 -0.90 11.48
CA ARG A 264 3.69 0.38 11.02
C ARG A 264 4.59 0.21 9.79
N ASP A 265 4.76 1.30 9.04
CA ASP A 265 5.68 1.41 7.94
C ASP A 265 7.05 1.92 8.42
N CYS A 266 8.14 1.43 7.81
CA CYS A 266 9.48 1.88 8.18
C CYS A 266 9.79 3.32 7.74
N ASP A 267 9.18 3.82 6.68
CA ASP A 267 9.40 5.16 6.13
C ASP A 267 8.58 6.27 6.81
N ALA A 268 7.62 5.88 7.65
CA ALA A 268 6.91 6.77 8.56
C ALA A 268 7.49 6.65 9.97
N CYS A 269 7.51 7.73 10.74
CA CYS A 269 8.05 7.71 12.11
C CYS A 269 6.92 7.77 13.14
N VAL A 270 6.96 6.87 14.12
CA VAL A 270 6.04 6.92 15.25
C VAL A 270 6.18 8.22 16.05
N GLY A 271 5.07 8.80 16.47
CA GLY A 271 5.06 10.11 17.11
C GLY A 271 3.97 10.30 18.17
N PRO A 272 4.01 11.45 18.89
CA PRO A 272 3.06 11.72 19.97
C PRO A 272 1.60 11.74 19.53
N ARG A 273 1.32 12.24 18.32
CA ARG A 273 -0.05 12.32 17.77
C ARG A 273 -0.67 10.95 17.58
N GLU A 274 0.09 10.01 17.01
CA GLU A 274 -0.41 8.63 16.88
C GLU A 274 -0.49 7.93 18.24
N ARG A 275 0.46 8.21 19.17
CA ARG A 275 0.43 7.67 20.52
C ARG A 275 -0.87 8.07 21.25
N ALA A 276 -1.27 9.31 21.18
CA ALA A 276 -2.53 9.78 21.78
C ALA A 276 -3.75 9.01 21.23
N ALA A 277 -3.80 8.76 19.93
CA ALA A 277 -4.86 7.96 19.33
C ALA A 277 -4.81 6.47 19.78
N VAL A 278 -3.61 5.91 19.92
CA VAL A 278 -3.43 4.56 20.48
C VAL A 278 -3.87 4.51 21.93
N ASP A 279 -3.57 5.52 22.75
CA ASP A 279 -3.98 5.57 24.17
C ASP A 279 -5.51 5.57 24.32
N GLU A 280 -6.26 6.27 23.45
CA GLU A 280 -7.71 6.15 23.43
C GLU A 280 -8.18 4.74 23.07
N TRP A 281 -7.53 4.10 22.09
CA TRP A 281 -7.85 2.70 21.79
C TRP A 281 -7.57 1.77 22.96
N LEU A 282 -6.47 1.95 23.68
CA LEU A 282 -6.10 1.12 24.83
C LEU A 282 -7.13 1.18 25.96
N THR A 283 -7.84 2.30 26.09
CA THR A 283 -8.92 2.46 27.09
C THR A 283 -10.30 2.04 26.57
N SER A 284 -10.41 1.74 25.27
CA SER A 284 -11.65 1.27 24.65
C SER A 284 -11.78 -0.26 24.76
N ASN A 285 -13.02 -0.76 24.69
CA ASN A 285 -13.27 -2.21 24.57
C ASN A 285 -13.24 -2.69 23.13
N ARG A 286 -12.50 -2.00 22.25
CA ARG A 286 -12.39 -2.37 20.83
C ARG A 286 -11.19 -3.28 20.60
N HIS A 287 -11.41 -4.34 19.83
CA HIS A 287 -10.37 -5.29 19.47
C HIS A 287 -9.33 -4.70 18.52
N PHE A 288 -9.73 -3.72 17.71
CA PHE A 288 -8.89 -3.16 16.66
C PHE A 288 -8.85 -1.63 16.70
N HIS A 289 -7.76 -1.09 16.15
CA HIS A 289 -7.55 0.33 15.96
C HIS A 289 -7.11 0.58 14.51
N VAL A 290 -7.69 1.60 13.88
CA VAL A 290 -7.33 2.05 12.53
C VAL A 290 -7.18 3.56 12.53
N MET A 291 -6.18 4.07 11.81
CA MET A 291 -5.92 5.51 11.68
C MET A 291 -5.89 5.93 10.21
N ARG A 292 -6.40 7.13 9.94
CA ARG A 292 -6.30 7.87 8.67
C ARG A 292 -6.06 9.33 8.99
N ASP A 293 -4.97 9.92 8.47
CA ASP A 293 -4.56 11.29 8.83
C ASP A 293 -4.14 12.10 7.59
N ALA A 294 -4.72 11.81 6.42
CA ALA A 294 -4.48 12.60 5.22
C ALA A 294 -5.60 12.41 4.18
N PRO A 295 -5.84 13.41 3.30
CA PRO A 295 -6.84 13.30 2.22
C PRO A 295 -6.58 12.18 1.21
N THR A 296 -5.36 11.65 1.19
CA THR A 296 -4.97 10.50 0.36
C THR A 296 -5.23 9.15 1.03
N HIS A 297 -5.66 9.15 2.29
CA HIS A 297 -5.91 7.94 3.08
C HIS A 297 -7.32 7.41 2.85
N THR A 298 -7.64 7.09 1.61
CA THR A 298 -8.94 6.60 1.14
C THR A 298 -9.06 5.07 1.15
N GLU A 299 -8.26 4.36 1.97
CA GLU A 299 -8.42 2.93 2.24
C GLU A 299 -9.11 2.69 3.59
N VAL A 300 -9.93 1.63 3.66
CA VAL A 300 -10.59 1.24 4.93
C VAL A 300 -9.57 0.86 6.00
N MET A 301 -8.45 0.24 5.58
CA MET A 301 -7.28 -0.05 6.41
C MET A 301 -6.02 0.28 5.63
N LEU A 302 -5.23 1.24 6.11
CA LEU A 302 -3.90 1.50 5.60
C LEU A 302 -2.91 0.48 6.16
N ALA A 303 -2.02 -0.02 5.32
CA ALA A 303 -1.16 -1.16 5.65
C ALA A 303 -0.21 -0.93 6.85
N GLY A 304 0.15 0.34 7.13
CA GLY A 304 1.01 0.72 8.24
C GLY A 304 0.31 1.52 9.36
N MET A 305 -1.02 1.54 9.42
CA MET A 305 -1.74 2.43 10.35
C MET A 305 -2.88 1.73 11.09
N TRP A 306 -2.59 0.55 11.64
CA TRP A 306 -3.58 -0.21 12.40
C TRP A 306 -2.96 -1.00 13.55
N GLY A 307 -3.80 -1.57 14.40
CA GLY A 307 -3.42 -2.45 15.47
C GLY A 307 -4.56 -3.36 15.89
N GLY A 308 -4.24 -4.34 16.72
CA GLY A 308 -5.22 -5.31 17.19
C GLY A 308 -4.79 -6.04 18.45
N VAL A 309 -5.68 -6.91 18.95
CA VAL A 309 -5.41 -7.81 20.07
C VAL A 309 -5.19 -9.24 19.58
N ARG A 310 -4.42 -10.00 20.35
CA ARG A 310 -4.15 -11.41 20.06
C ARG A 310 -5.44 -12.21 19.92
N GLY A 311 -5.43 -13.11 18.94
CA GLY A 311 -6.55 -14.03 18.73
C GLY A 311 -7.78 -13.40 18.07
N ALA A 312 -7.80 -12.09 17.83
CA ALA A 312 -8.93 -11.45 17.16
C ALA A 312 -8.97 -11.68 15.63
N LEU A 313 -7.86 -12.07 15.01
CA LEU A 313 -7.80 -12.47 13.61
C LEU A 313 -7.63 -13.98 13.44
N PRO A 314 -8.03 -14.56 12.30
CA PRO A 314 -7.56 -15.89 11.92
C PRO A 314 -6.05 -15.87 11.69
N PRO A 315 -5.35 -17.03 11.68
CA PRO A 315 -3.93 -17.08 11.33
C PRO A 315 -3.67 -16.46 9.96
N LEU A 316 -2.88 -15.37 9.92
CA LEU A 316 -2.67 -14.59 8.69
C LEU A 316 -1.61 -15.18 7.77
N GLN A 317 -0.66 -15.98 8.29
CA GLN A 317 0.42 -16.52 7.45
C GLN A 317 -0.10 -17.33 6.27
N GLN A 318 -1.06 -18.23 6.50
CA GLN A 318 -1.63 -19.04 5.43
C GLN A 318 -2.49 -18.20 4.48
N GLU A 319 -3.29 -17.27 5.02
CA GLU A 319 -4.11 -16.35 4.23
C GLU A 319 -3.24 -15.48 3.29
N ILE A 320 -2.10 -14.99 3.77
CA ILE A 320 -1.14 -14.22 2.96
C ILE A 320 -0.56 -15.09 1.83
N ILE A 321 -0.16 -16.33 2.14
CA ILE A 321 0.39 -17.26 1.14
C ILE A 321 -0.63 -17.51 0.03
N ASP A 322 -1.86 -17.82 0.40
CA ASP A 322 -2.92 -18.15 -0.54
C ASP A 322 -3.35 -16.93 -1.37
N TYR A 323 -3.43 -15.76 -0.75
CA TYR A 323 -3.70 -14.51 -1.44
C TYR A 323 -2.61 -14.19 -2.47
N CYS A 324 -1.35 -14.21 -2.07
CA CYS A 324 -0.24 -13.91 -2.96
C CYS A 324 -0.04 -14.91 -4.11
N ARG A 325 -0.55 -16.13 -3.97
CA ARG A 325 -0.55 -17.11 -5.08
C ARG A 325 -1.60 -16.80 -6.15
N GLN A 326 -2.72 -16.19 -5.76
CA GLN A 326 -3.88 -15.98 -6.61
C GLN A 326 -3.93 -14.58 -7.23
N ALA A 327 -3.48 -13.58 -6.49
CA ALA A 327 -3.57 -12.18 -6.91
C ALA A 327 -2.35 -11.75 -7.74
N PRO A 328 -2.55 -10.95 -8.80
CA PRO A 328 -1.45 -10.22 -9.41
C PRO A 328 -0.88 -9.25 -8.38
N LEU A 329 0.45 -9.23 -8.25
CA LEU A 329 1.10 -8.35 -7.29
C LEU A 329 1.04 -6.91 -7.79
N SER A 330 0.26 -6.10 -7.11
CA SER A 330 0.27 -4.64 -7.26
C SER A 330 1.09 -4.00 -6.15
N ARG A 331 1.46 -2.74 -6.34
CA ARG A 331 2.17 -1.96 -5.31
C ARG A 331 1.36 -1.79 -4.01
N THR A 332 0.04 -1.95 -4.08
CA THR A 332 -0.91 -1.82 -2.96
C THR A 332 -1.61 -3.14 -2.63
N ALA A 333 -0.98 -4.26 -3.00
CA ALA A 333 -1.55 -5.60 -2.77
C ALA A 333 -1.79 -5.89 -1.28
N ASP A 334 -0.93 -5.36 -0.41
CA ASP A 334 -1.08 -5.46 1.05
C ASP A 334 -2.32 -4.71 1.58
N GLN A 335 -2.63 -3.53 1.06
CA GLN A 335 -3.86 -2.80 1.42
C GLN A 335 -5.11 -3.51 0.88
N GLN A 336 -5.02 -4.04 -0.34
CA GLN A 336 -6.12 -4.81 -0.94
C GLN A 336 -6.38 -6.10 -0.14
N PHE A 337 -5.33 -6.81 0.27
CA PHE A 337 -5.44 -7.95 1.17
C PHE A 337 -6.14 -7.59 2.49
N LEU A 338 -5.72 -6.48 3.12
CA LEU A 338 -6.37 -6.03 4.35
C LEU A 338 -7.86 -5.76 4.14
N ARG A 339 -8.24 -5.11 3.05
CA ARG A 339 -9.64 -4.84 2.72
C ARG A 339 -10.44 -6.12 2.51
N GLU A 340 -9.89 -7.09 1.77
CA GLU A 340 -10.63 -8.28 1.36
C GLU A 340 -10.65 -9.38 2.42
N ARG A 341 -9.56 -9.54 3.21
CA ARG A 341 -9.38 -10.67 4.11
C ARG A 341 -9.44 -10.29 5.59
N VAL A 342 -9.06 -9.08 5.95
CA VAL A 342 -8.91 -8.65 7.34
C VAL A 342 -10.06 -7.73 7.80
N TRP A 343 -10.42 -6.77 6.98
CA TRP A 343 -11.45 -5.78 7.27
C TRP A 343 -12.81 -6.37 7.64
N PRO A 344 -13.32 -7.46 7.03
CA PRO A 344 -14.58 -8.07 7.44
C PRO A 344 -14.62 -8.46 8.93
N THR A 345 -13.49 -8.86 9.50
CA THR A 345 -13.36 -9.10 10.95
C THR A 345 -13.18 -7.81 11.72
N VAL A 346 -12.27 -6.95 11.29
CA VAL A 346 -11.89 -5.70 11.97
C VAL A 346 -13.09 -4.78 12.17
N ARG A 347 -13.91 -4.60 11.14
CA ARG A 347 -15.07 -3.70 11.17
C ARG A 347 -16.14 -4.03 12.21
N GLN A 348 -16.11 -5.24 12.82
CA GLN A 348 -17.05 -5.62 13.88
C GLN A 348 -16.73 -4.94 15.21
N SER A 349 -15.45 -4.64 15.48
CA SER A 349 -15.03 -4.06 16.76
C SER A 349 -13.76 -3.22 16.58
N VAL A 350 -13.90 -2.08 15.90
CA VAL A 350 -12.80 -1.17 15.61
C VAL A 350 -13.03 0.21 16.23
N LEU A 351 -11.97 0.84 16.73
CA LEU A 351 -11.89 2.27 16.96
C LEU A 351 -11.15 2.91 15.78
N VAL A 352 -11.78 3.88 15.14
CA VAL A 352 -11.19 4.58 13.97
C VAL A 352 -10.87 6.02 14.36
N HIS A 353 -9.61 6.45 14.18
CA HIS A 353 -9.22 7.85 14.19
C HIS A 353 -9.03 8.33 12.76
N ASP A 354 -9.73 9.39 12.40
CA ASP A 354 -9.69 9.97 11.05
C ASP A 354 -9.73 11.51 11.15
N SER A 355 -8.79 12.18 10.51
CA SER A 355 -8.77 13.64 10.48
C SER A 355 -9.52 14.23 9.28
N GLU A 356 -9.87 13.41 8.29
CA GLU A 356 -10.37 13.88 7.00
C GLU A 356 -11.77 13.35 6.67
N PHE A 357 -12.06 12.08 7.05
CA PHE A 357 -13.23 11.37 6.57
C PHE A 357 -14.07 10.80 7.72
N GLU A 358 -15.32 10.47 7.39
CA GLU A 358 -16.30 9.90 8.31
C GLU A 358 -16.70 8.50 7.85
N LEU A 359 -16.13 7.49 8.47
CA LEU A 359 -16.53 6.08 8.28
C LEU A 359 -16.62 5.39 9.63
N ARG A 360 -17.77 4.72 9.91
CA ARG A 360 -17.97 3.86 11.08
C ARG A 360 -17.66 4.55 12.41
N ASP A 361 -18.36 5.63 12.73
CA ASP A 361 -18.19 6.38 13.99
C ASP A 361 -16.73 6.80 14.23
N SER A 362 -16.01 7.16 13.15
CA SER A 362 -14.65 7.67 13.26
C SER A 362 -14.59 8.92 14.14
N ARG A 363 -13.47 9.06 14.84
CA ARG A 363 -13.20 10.19 15.74
C ARG A 363 -12.04 11.01 15.21
N PRO A 364 -12.00 12.31 15.47
CA PRO A 364 -10.80 13.09 15.24
C PRO A 364 -9.65 12.57 16.12
N PHE A 365 -8.42 12.86 15.71
CA PHE A 365 -7.28 12.59 16.59
C PHE A 365 -7.39 13.43 17.88
N PRO A 366 -6.99 12.87 19.04
CA PRO A 366 -7.08 13.57 20.33
C PRO A 366 -6.21 14.83 20.41
N THR A 367 -5.22 14.95 19.54
CA THR A 367 -4.30 16.09 19.47
C THR A 367 -4.44 16.79 18.13
N GLU A 368 -4.40 18.12 18.14
CA GLU A 368 -4.28 18.89 16.91
C GLU A 368 -2.93 18.64 16.23
N LEU A 369 -2.91 18.78 14.91
CA LEU A 369 -1.69 18.72 14.14
C LEU A 369 -0.96 20.08 14.23
N ALA A 370 0.18 20.11 14.90
CA ALA A 370 0.96 21.35 15.00
C ALA A 370 1.54 21.71 13.62
N SER A 371 1.76 23.02 13.42
CA SER A 371 2.32 23.52 12.17
C SER A 371 3.70 22.92 11.91
N GLY A 372 3.86 22.24 10.78
CA GLY A 372 5.11 21.58 10.38
C GLY A 372 5.31 20.17 10.96
N GLU A 373 4.40 19.66 11.80
CA GLU A 373 4.44 18.26 12.18
C GLU A 373 3.99 17.33 11.03
N PRO A 374 4.65 16.19 10.85
CA PRO A 374 4.20 15.21 9.87
C PRO A 374 2.86 14.58 10.31
N ARG A 375 1.98 14.34 9.36
CA ARG A 375 0.77 13.55 9.59
C ARG A 375 1.13 12.10 9.94
N VAL A 376 0.27 11.44 10.69
CA VAL A 376 0.48 10.01 11.02
C VAL A 376 0.53 9.19 9.74
N GLY A 377 1.54 8.30 9.63
CA GLY A 377 1.78 7.50 8.44
C GLY A 377 2.44 8.24 7.26
N GLN A 378 2.75 9.51 7.41
CA GLN A 378 3.44 10.26 6.36
C GLN A 378 4.91 9.83 6.30
N ALA A 379 5.37 9.47 5.08
CA ALA A 379 6.79 9.24 4.84
C ALA A 379 7.60 10.53 5.11
N VAL A 380 8.63 10.40 5.95
CA VAL A 380 9.40 11.55 6.40
C VAL A 380 10.74 11.57 5.65
N SER A 381 10.94 12.61 4.83
CA SER A 381 12.25 12.90 4.26
C SER A 381 13.15 13.52 5.35
N MET A 382 13.98 12.70 5.97
CA MET A 382 14.92 13.15 7.01
C MET A 382 16.36 13.06 6.51
N ALA A 383 17.26 13.85 7.10
CA ALA A 383 18.69 13.74 6.83
C ALA A 383 19.17 12.30 7.10
N PRO A 384 20.02 11.72 6.24
CA PRO A 384 20.53 10.36 6.42
C PRO A 384 21.16 10.14 7.79
N ILE A 385 20.98 8.94 8.34
CA ILE A 385 21.71 8.57 9.56
C ILE A 385 23.20 8.50 9.23
N ARG A 386 24.02 9.18 10.03
CA ARG A 386 25.47 9.04 9.94
C ARG A 386 25.86 7.67 10.53
N TRP A 387 26.14 6.73 9.65
CA TRP A 387 26.67 5.44 10.05
C TRP A 387 28.14 5.62 10.41
N ALA A 388 28.55 5.18 11.62
CA ALA A 388 29.97 5.12 11.94
C ALA A 388 30.67 4.23 10.88
N ALA A 389 31.79 4.70 10.35
CA ALA A 389 32.62 3.88 9.48
C ALA A 389 32.90 2.56 10.20
N SER A 390 32.59 1.43 9.60
CA SER A 390 33.03 0.13 10.06
C SER A 390 34.54 0.14 9.95
N ASN A 391 35.21 0.26 11.10
CA ASN A 391 36.66 -0.06 11.17
C ASN A 391 36.78 -1.52 10.69
N GLY A 392 37.38 -1.70 9.51
CA GLY A 392 37.66 -2.98 8.88
C GLY A 392 38.57 -3.89 9.69
#